data_6f4bb969bb3fec2ea4aa62712de2f8c2
#
_entry.id   6f4bb969bb3fec2ea4aa62712de2f8c2
#
_cell.length_a   1.000
_cell.length_b   1.000
_cell.length_c   1.000
_cell.angle_alpha   90.00
_cell.angle_beta   90.00
_cell.angle_gamma   90.00
#
_symmetry.space_group_name_H-M   'P 1'
#
loop_
_entity.id
_entity.type
_entity.pdbx_description
1 polymer ?
#
loop_
_entity_poly.entity_id
_entity_poly.type
_entity_poly.pdbx_seq_one_letter_code
_entity_poly.pdbx_strand_id
1 'polypeptide(L)'
;MGFIEGDARGQGTLFPVTLEELISEDHFCRVIDAFVDRLDMQGLGFARAEAAETGRPGYDPRDLLKLYLYGYLQQIRSSRRLESECRRNLELMWLVGRLCPDHKSIAEFRRVHRHAVTQAGAELVKFARSVGLIRGEWIAIDGSKFRAVSSVSSVQERAAVERYLESLEIADREDEPVVENSAVAAALEKLRSHLEPEVGFMKTTQGMLPAFNVQTAVDAEHGLIVAQQVIDEPNDKRSLLPMAEAAQQALGESTSSIHVVADTGYSNGEQAAACESKGILPHVPAQRGVNTQGDGKLFDRTAFHYQEQSNTMLCPAGHTLRSDGRNGRAIIYLGRAKVCGACTLKSQCTLGSRRTVKRHVHEGALQRMQERATPAAMQLRRRTVEHPFAILKYAIFGHPRFLLRGLEGTRSEMSLATMAYNLKRMLNLMGGAALRTALATR
;
A
#
# COMPACT_ATOMS: atom_id res chain seq x y z
N MET A 1 -38.90 -42.04 -14.77
CA MET A 1 -38.65 -40.73 -14.15
C MET A 1 -37.99 -39.87 -15.24
N GLY A 2 -38.56 -38.71 -15.59
CA GLY A 2 -37.96 -37.76 -16.53
C GLY A 2 -36.98 -36.85 -15.83
N PHE A 3 -36.17 -36.14 -16.62
CA PHE A 3 -35.32 -35.06 -16.12
C PHE A 3 -36.18 -33.82 -15.82
N ILE A 4 -35.69 -32.92 -14.97
CA ILE A 4 -36.23 -31.55 -14.80
C ILE A 4 -35.93 -30.80 -16.09
N GLU A 5 -36.97 -30.35 -16.79
CA GLU A 5 -36.83 -29.62 -18.04
C GLU A 5 -36.91 -28.12 -17.79
N GLY A 6 -36.07 -27.32 -18.50
CA GLY A 6 -36.14 -25.88 -18.48
C GLY A 6 -37.10 -25.33 -19.53
N ASP A 7 -37.37 -24.03 -19.52
CA ASP A 7 -38.27 -23.38 -20.47
C ASP A 7 -37.75 -23.49 -21.91
N ALA A 8 -38.66 -23.62 -22.86
CA ALA A 8 -38.30 -23.61 -24.26
C ALA A 8 -37.73 -22.21 -24.67
N ARG A 9 -36.68 -22.21 -25.50
CA ARG A 9 -35.99 -20.95 -25.91
C ARG A 9 -36.91 -19.92 -26.59
N GLY A 10 -37.99 -20.36 -27.18
CA GLY A 10 -38.99 -19.51 -27.81
C GLY A 10 -40.21 -19.20 -26.96
N GLN A 11 -40.21 -19.63 -25.67
CA GLN A 11 -41.33 -19.36 -24.79
C GLN A 11 -41.31 -17.90 -24.35
N GLY A 12 -42.35 -17.18 -24.66
CA GLY A 12 -42.62 -15.85 -24.16
C GLY A 12 -43.23 -15.88 -22.77
N THR A 13 -42.90 -14.91 -21.93
CA THR A 13 -43.57 -14.71 -20.62
C THR A 13 -44.87 -13.91 -20.84
N LEU A 14 -45.94 -14.29 -20.16
CA LEU A 14 -47.22 -13.60 -20.26
C LEU A 14 -47.12 -12.18 -19.65
N PHE A 15 -46.29 -12.00 -18.66
CA PHE A 15 -45.99 -10.69 -18.05
C PHE A 15 -44.52 -10.35 -18.29
N PRO A 16 -44.22 -9.12 -18.77
CA PRO A 16 -42.82 -8.68 -18.94
C PRO A 16 -42.15 -8.55 -17.60
N VAL A 17 -41.01 -9.21 -17.46
CA VAL A 17 -40.15 -9.10 -16.25
C VAL A 17 -39.25 -7.89 -16.41
N THR A 18 -39.25 -6.99 -15.44
CA THR A 18 -38.35 -5.83 -15.40
C THR A 18 -36.96 -6.21 -14.89
N LEU A 19 -35.92 -5.45 -15.26
CA LEU A 19 -34.60 -5.67 -14.70
C LEU A 19 -34.59 -5.55 -13.18
N GLU A 20 -35.43 -4.70 -12.63
CA GLU A 20 -35.57 -4.44 -11.20
C GLU A 20 -35.96 -5.70 -10.41
N GLU A 21 -36.84 -6.52 -10.98
CA GLU A 21 -37.33 -7.76 -10.38
C GLU A 21 -36.30 -8.91 -10.40
N LEU A 22 -35.28 -8.78 -11.29
CA LEU A 22 -34.26 -9.81 -11.49
C LEU A 22 -33.08 -9.70 -10.51
N ILE A 23 -32.97 -8.57 -9.80
CA ILE A 23 -31.90 -8.31 -8.81
C ILE A 23 -32.52 -8.23 -7.42
N SER A 24 -32.15 -9.18 -6.56
CA SER A 24 -32.66 -9.22 -5.19
C SER A 24 -32.37 -7.95 -4.40
N GLU A 25 -33.19 -7.67 -3.40
CA GLU A 25 -33.10 -6.48 -2.54
C GLU A 25 -31.73 -6.36 -1.83
N ASP A 26 -31.14 -7.48 -1.45
CA ASP A 26 -29.85 -7.51 -0.73
C ASP A 26 -28.64 -7.65 -1.64
N HIS A 27 -28.85 -7.58 -2.98
CA HIS A 27 -27.77 -7.81 -3.92
C HIS A 27 -26.71 -6.71 -3.85
N PHE A 28 -25.43 -7.06 -3.99
CA PHE A 28 -24.31 -6.10 -3.89
C PHE A 28 -24.34 -5.03 -4.99
N CYS A 29 -24.95 -5.28 -6.16
CA CYS A 29 -25.13 -4.27 -7.19
C CYS A 29 -25.90 -3.05 -6.68
N ARG A 30 -26.95 -3.28 -5.87
CA ARG A 30 -27.72 -2.19 -5.26
C ARG A 30 -26.91 -1.36 -4.27
N VAL A 31 -25.93 -1.96 -3.62
CA VAL A 31 -24.99 -1.23 -2.75
C VAL A 31 -24.00 -0.41 -3.57
N ILE A 32 -23.47 -0.96 -4.68
CA ILE A 32 -22.62 -0.19 -5.60
C ILE A 32 -23.39 1.01 -6.14
N ASP A 33 -24.60 0.79 -6.61
CA ASP A 33 -25.50 1.81 -7.17
C ASP A 33 -25.72 2.94 -6.16
N ALA A 34 -26.22 2.61 -4.98
CA ALA A 34 -26.47 3.57 -3.90
C ALA A 34 -25.20 4.33 -3.46
N PHE A 35 -24.05 3.68 -3.41
CA PHE A 35 -22.80 4.34 -3.07
C PHE A 35 -22.38 5.35 -4.14
N VAL A 36 -22.38 4.96 -5.42
CA VAL A 36 -21.91 5.83 -6.50
C VAL A 36 -22.87 7.00 -6.73
N ASP A 37 -24.18 6.77 -6.61
CA ASP A 37 -25.19 7.83 -6.78
C ASP A 37 -25.10 8.90 -5.69
N ARG A 38 -24.62 8.54 -4.51
CA ARG A 38 -24.35 9.48 -3.42
C ARG A 38 -23.18 10.44 -3.69
N LEU A 39 -22.24 10.09 -4.59
CA LEU A 39 -21.00 10.85 -4.79
C LEU A 39 -21.29 12.17 -5.51
N ASP A 40 -20.67 13.24 -5.03
CA ASP A 40 -20.56 14.50 -5.78
C ASP A 40 -19.47 14.35 -6.86
N MET A 41 -19.88 13.89 -8.04
CA MET A 41 -18.95 13.59 -9.14
C MET A 41 -18.18 14.83 -9.59
N GLN A 42 -18.80 16.01 -9.57
CA GLN A 42 -18.16 17.26 -9.96
C GLN A 42 -17.14 17.70 -8.91
N GLY A 43 -17.52 17.71 -7.64
CA GLY A 43 -16.63 18.09 -6.53
C GLY A 43 -15.44 17.13 -6.37
N LEU A 44 -15.60 15.85 -6.77
CA LEU A 44 -14.51 14.86 -6.81
C LEU A 44 -13.60 15.01 -8.03
N GLY A 45 -13.95 15.85 -9.00
CA GLY A 45 -13.14 16.11 -10.20
C GLY A 45 -13.33 15.09 -11.32
N PHE A 46 -14.48 14.42 -11.38
CA PHE A 46 -14.80 13.61 -12.55
C PHE A 46 -15.13 14.51 -13.74
N ALA A 47 -14.39 14.41 -14.83
CA ALA A 47 -14.70 15.12 -16.07
C ALA A 47 -16.02 14.62 -16.64
N ARG A 48 -16.79 15.52 -17.26
CA ARG A 48 -18.13 15.23 -17.82
C ARG A 48 -19.13 14.74 -16.77
N ALA A 49 -19.00 15.20 -15.52
CA ALA A 49 -20.02 14.98 -14.48
C ALA A 49 -21.34 15.67 -14.80
N GLU A 50 -21.30 16.71 -15.65
CA GLU A 50 -22.48 17.38 -16.23
C GLU A 50 -22.52 17.10 -17.75
N ALA A 51 -23.74 16.93 -18.26
CA ALA A 51 -23.95 16.71 -19.69
C ALA A 51 -23.55 17.97 -20.48
N ALA A 52 -22.80 17.79 -21.56
CA ALA A 52 -22.49 18.90 -22.45
C ALA A 52 -23.73 19.33 -23.23
N GLU A 53 -23.90 20.64 -23.43
CA GLU A 53 -25.02 21.20 -24.18
C GLU A 53 -25.02 20.82 -25.67
N THR A 54 -23.85 20.53 -26.23
CA THR A 54 -23.67 20.22 -27.65
C THR A 54 -22.68 19.09 -27.86
N GLY A 55 -22.76 18.38 -28.97
CA GLY A 55 -21.87 17.28 -29.34
C GLY A 55 -22.48 15.91 -29.09
N ARG A 56 -21.68 14.86 -29.33
CA ARG A 56 -22.11 13.47 -29.03
C ARG A 56 -22.17 13.26 -27.51
N PRO A 57 -23.31 12.77 -26.97
CA PRO A 57 -23.42 12.43 -25.56
C PRO A 57 -22.33 11.46 -25.11
N GLY A 58 -21.67 11.78 -23.99
CA GLY A 58 -20.76 10.86 -23.33
C GLY A 58 -21.52 9.93 -22.36
N TYR A 59 -20.84 8.89 -21.87
CA TYR A 59 -21.35 8.10 -20.75
C TYR A 59 -21.23 8.90 -19.46
N ASP A 60 -22.21 8.77 -18.58
CA ASP A 60 -22.10 9.30 -17.21
C ASP A 60 -20.92 8.64 -16.50
N PRO A 61 -20.01 9.41 -15.87
CA PRO A 61 -18.92 8.86 -15.10
C PRO A 61 -19.37 7.94 -13.95
N ARG A 62 -20.61 8.10 -13.46
CA ARG A 62 -21.22 7.19 -12.47
C ARG A 62 -21.32 5.78 -13.03
N ASP A 63 -21.85 5.61 -14.22
CA ASP A 63 -22.02 4.29 -14.86
C ASP A 63 -20.67 3.58 -15.04
N LEU A 64 -19.65 4.33 -15.44
CA LEU A 64 -18.30 3.78 -15.63
C LEU A 64 -17.62 3.44 -14.29
N LEU A 65 -17.87 4.19 -13.22
CA LEU A 65 -17.38 3.87 -11.88
C LEU A 65 -18.10 2.63 -11.32
N LYS A 66 -19.45 2.55 -11.46
CA LYS A 66 -20.24 1.36 -11.11
C LYS A 66 -19.71 0.11 -11.83
N LEU A 67 -19.47 0.23 -13.14
CA LEU A 67 -18.92 -0.84 -13.96
C LEU A 67 -17.55 -1.34 -13.44
N TYR A 68 -16.65 -0.43 -13.07
CA TYR A 68 -15.36 -0.82 -12.49
C TYR A 68 -15.48 -1.46 -11.12
N LEU A 69 -16.28 -0.91 -10.22
CA LEU A 69 -16.48 -1.49 -8.88
C LEU A 69 -17.04 -2.91 -8.96
N TYR A 70 -18.04 -3.11 -9.82
CA TYR A 70 -18.55 -4.44 -10.12
C TYR A 70 -17.44 -5.37 -10.66
N GLY A 71 -16.68 -4.87 -11.64
CA GLY A 71 -15.61 -5.63 -12.26
C GLY A 71 -14.55 -6.09 -11.27
N TYR A 72 -14.13 -5.23 -10.33
CA TYR A 72 -13.16 -5.61 -9.30
C TYR A 72 -13.73 -6.64 -8.33
N LEU A 73 -15.00 -6.54 -7.96
CA LEU A 73 -15.67 -7.55 -7.11
C LEU A 73 -15.79 -8.91 -7.78
N GLN A 74 -15.94 -8.93 -9.11
CA GLN A 74 -16.09 -10.15 -9.91
C GLN A 74 -14.80 -10.59 -10.64
N GLN A 75 -13.65 -10.03 -10.29
CA GLN A 75 -12.35 -10.31 -10.95
C GLN A 75 -12.33 -10.00 -12.46
N ILE A 76 -13.18 -9.07 -12.92
CA ILE A 76 -13.27 -8.64 -14.32
C ILE A 76 -12.61 -7.27 -14.47
N ARG A 77 -11.27 -7.22 -14.43
CA ARG A 77 -10.49 -5.96 -14.48
C ARG A 77 -10.17 -5.47 -15.90
N SER A 78 -10.34 -6.32 -16.92
CA SER A 78 -10.08 -5.99 -18.31
C SER A 78 -11.25 -5.22 -18.93
N SER A 79 -10.99 -4.04 -19.54
CA SER A 79 -12.00 -3.24 -20.22
C SER A 79 -12.71 -4.00 -21.35
N ARG A 80 -12.00 -4.85 -22.10
CA ARG A 80 -12.60 -5.69 -23.13
C ARG A 80 -13.55 -6.75 -22.56
N ARG A 81 -13.21 -7.33 -21.42
CA ARG A 81 -14.11 -8.26 -20.73
C ARG A 81 -15.32 -7.52 -20.17
N LEU A 82 -15.13 -6.34 -19.56
CA LEU A 82 -16.25 -5.53 -19.07
C LEU A 82 -17.21 -5.16 -20.19
N GLU A 83 -16.73 -4.73 -21.35
CA GLU A 83 -17.57 -4.51 -22.53
C GLU A 83 -18.37 -5.76 -22.92
N SER A 84 -17.72 -6.92 -22.94
CA SER A 84 -18.40 -8.19 -23.27
C SER A 84 -19.46 -8.55 -22.22
N GLU A 85 -19.18 -8.34 -20.94
CA GLU A 85 -20.10 -8.63 -19.84
C GLU A 85 -21.33 -7.70 -19.85
N CYS A 86 -21.20 -6.43 -20.23
CA CYS A 86 -22.34 -5.51 -20.36
C CYS A 86 -23.42 -6.03 -21.32
N ARG A 87 -23.07 -6.91 -22.28
CA ARG A 87 -24.00 -7.47 -23.28
C ARG A 87 -24.71 -8.73 -22.82
N ARG A 88 -24.21 -9.44 -21.81
CA ARG A 88 -24.67 -10.78 -21.43
C ARG A 88 -24.89 -10.98 -19.93
N ASN A 89 -24.36 -10.11 -19.10
CA ASN A 89 -24.46 -10.23 -17.66
C ASN A 89 -25.64 -9.40 -17.15
N LEU A 90 -26.62 -10.06 -16.57
CA LEU A 90 -27.85 -9.46 -16.11
C LEU A 90 -27.62 -8.41 -15.01
N GLU A 91 -26.69 -8.68 -14.11
CA GLU A 91 -26.32 -7.78 -13.01
C GLU A 91 -25.75 -6.47 -13.54
N LEU A 92 -24.88 -6.54 -14.56
CA LEU A 92 -24.34 -5.35 -15.23
C LEU A 92 -25.41 -4.62 -16.07
N MET A 93 -26.31 -5.36 -16.75
CA MET A 93 -27.43 -4.75 -17.47
C MET A 93 -28.32 -3.95 -16.51
N TRP A 94 -28.55 -4.44 -15.31
CA TRP A 94 -29.27 -3.72 -14.28
C TRP A 94 -28.47 -2.49 -13.82
N LEU A 95 -27.21 -2.69 -13.45
CA LEU A 95 -26.36 -1.67 -12.81
C LEU A 95 -26.09 -0.44 -13.69
N VAL A 96 -25.98 -0.63 -15.01
CA VAL A 96 -25.70 0.44 -15.97
C VAL A 96 -26.86 0.68 -16.96
N GLY A 97 -28.08 0.25 -16.65
CA GLY A 97 -29.26 0.50 -17.47
C GLY A 97 -29.17 -0.02 -18.91
N ARG A 98 -28.59 -1.22 -19.12
CA ARG A 98 -28.31 -1.84 -20.43
C ARG A 98 -27.34 -1.03 -21.32
N LEU A 99 -26.62 -0.05 -20.76
CA LEU A 99 -25.53 0.59 -21.49
C LEU A 99 -24.40 -0.40 -21.77
N CYS A 100 -23.77 -0.25 -22.92
CA CYS A 100 -22.64 -1.08 -23.32
C CYS A 100 -21.49 -0.20 -23.81
N PRO A 101 -20.75 0.45 -22.89
CA PRO A 101 -19.59 1.25 -23.26
C PRO A 101 -18.54 0.38 -23.94
N ASP A 102 -17.93 0.89 -25.01
CA ASP A 102 -16.82 0.20 -25.66
C ASP A 102 -15.56 0.19 -24.77
N HIS A 103 -14.70 -0.79 -24.99
CA HIS A 103 -13.51 -0.99 -24.16
C HIS A 103 -12.53 0.19 -24.17
N LYS A 104 -12.55 1.05 -25.20
CA LYS A 104 -11.70 2.25 -25.24
C LYS A 104 -12.25 3.30 -24.30
N SER A 105 -13.57 3.55 -24.30
CA SER A 105 -14.26 4.45 -23.38
C SER A 105 -14.07 4.00 -21.92
N ILE A 106 -14.21 2.70 -21.64
CA ILE A 106 -13.95 2.13 -20.30
C ILE A 106 -12.49 2.36 -19.88
N ALA A 107 -11.52 2.07 -20.75
CA ALA A 107 -10.10 2.24 -20.43
C ALA A 107 -9.73 3.73 -20.25
N GLU A 108 -10.28 4.60 -21.09
CA GLU A 108 -10.06 6.05 -21.03
C GLU A 108 -10.59 6.65 -19.74
N PHE A 109 -11.77 6.25 -19.29
CA PHE A 109 -12.33 6.67 -18.00
C PHE A 109 -11.32 6.45 -16.87
N ARG A 110 -10.77 5.25 -16.75
CA ARG A 110 -9.79 4.93 -15.70
C ARG A 110 -8.48 5.71 -15.86
N ARG A 111 -8.06 6.00 -17.11
CA ARG A 111 -6.86 6.78 -17.40
C ARG A 111 -7.00 8.24 -16.99
N VAL A 112 -8.15 8.84 -17.27
CA VAL A 112 -8.40 10.27 -17.07
C VAL A 112 -8.73 10.55 -15.58
N HIS A 113 -9.51 9.70 -14.93
CA HIS A 113 -10.10 9.98 -13.62
C HIS A 113 -9.32 9.35 -12.45
N ARG A 114 -8.00 9.13 -12.56
CA ARG A 114 -7.17 8.48 -11.52
C ARG A 114 -7.31 9.15 -10.16
N HIS A 115 -7.21 10.48 -10.13
CA HIS A 115 -7.35 11.27 -8.91
C HIS A 115 -8.77 11.21 -8.36
N ALA A 116 -9.79 11.42 -9.20
CA ALA A 116 -11.19 11.38 -8.81
C ALA A 116 -11.59 10.01 -8.21
N VAL A 117 -11.10 8.92 -8.79
CA VAL A 117 -11.29 7.56 -8.25
C VAL A 117 -10.67 7.41 -6.85
N THR A 118 -9.51 8.00 -6.62
CA THR A 118 -8.88 7.99 -5.29
C THR A 118 -9.70 8.79 -4.29
N GLN A 119 -10.22 9.95 -4.67
CA GLN A 119 -11.11 10.77 -3.84
C GLN A 119 -12.43 10.06 -3.52
N ALA A 120 -13.02 9.35 -4.50
CA ALA A 120 -14.22 8.52 -4.25
C ALA A 120 -13.94 7.44 -3.18
N GLY A 121 -12.74 6.86 -3.16
CA GLY A 121 -12.31 5.95 -2.10
C GLY A 121 -12.24 6.62 -0.72
N ALA A 122 -11.76 7.86 -0.65
CA ALA A 122 -11.74 8.63 0.60
C ALA A 122 -13.17 8.93 1.11
N GLU A 123 -14.12 9.24 0.22
CA GLU A 123 -15.53 9.42 0.60
C GLU A 123 -16.15 8.13 1.17
N LEU A 124 -15.78 6.96 0.64
CA LEU A 124 -16.22 5.69 1.22
C LEU A 124 -15.67 5.48 2.64
N VAL A 125 -14.42 5.85 2.91
CA VAL A 125 -13.82 5.78 4.25
C VAL A 125 -14.54 6.75 5.21
N LYS A 126 -14.81 7.99 4.80
CA LYS A 126 -15.57 8.96 5.58
C LYS A 126 -16.97 8.43 5.91
N PHE A 127 -17.64 7.85 4.92
CA PHE A 127 -18.95 7.23 5.12
C PHE A 127 -18.87 6.06 6.11
N ALA A 128 -17.91 5.15 5.94
CA ALA A 128 -17.72 4.01 6.86
C ALA A 128 -17.50 4.48 8.30
N ARG A 129 -16.79 5.60 8.49
CA ARG A 129 -16.61 6.23 9.78
C ARG A 129 -17.91 6.82 10.33
N SER A 130 -18.68 7.53 9.51
CA SER A 130 -19.94 8.16 9.94
C SER A 130 -20.99 7.15 10.42
N VAL A 131 -20.95 5.93 9.90
CA VAL A 131 -21.82 4.81 10.32
C VAL A 131 -21.19 3.92 11.40
N GLY A 132 -20.05 4.31 11.98
CA GLY A 132 -19.41 3.63 13.11
C GLY A 132 -18.64 2.36 12.76
N LEU A 133 -18.40 2.07 11.48
CA LEU A 133 -17.63 0.90 11.05
C LEU A 133 -16.10 1.09 11.12
N ILE A 134 -15.65 2.33 11.22
CA ILE A 134 -14.24 2.69 11.44
C ILE A 134 -14.17 3.51 12.74
N ARG A 135 -13.43 3.01 13.72
CA ARG A 135 -13.18 3.75 14.98
C ARG A 135 -11.93 4.62 14.89
N GLY A 136 -10.90 4.15 14.23
CA GLY A 136 -9.67 4.87 14.03
C GLY A 136 -8.75 4.94 15.26
N GLU A 137 -9.00 4.17 16.31
CA GLU A 137 -8.15 4.12 17.51
C GLU A 137 -6.89 3.29 17.26
N TRP A 138 -7.04 2.14 16.61
CA TRP A 138 -5.97 1.21 16.29
C TRP A 138 -5.90 0.95 14.79
N ILE A 139 -4.77 1.29 14.20
CA ILE A 139 -4.49 1.12 12.77
C ILE A 139 -3.34 0.12 12.61
N ALA A 140 -3.56 -0.91 11.81
CA ALA A 140 -2.51 -1.84 11.45
C ALA A 140 -1.95 -1.50 10.06
N ILE A 141 -0.63 -1.34 9.97
CA ILE A 141 0.08 -1.06 8.72
C ILE A 141 0.85 -2.31 8.29
N ASP A 142 0.73 -2.62 7.00
CA ASP A 142 1.49 -3.71 6.37
C ASP A 142 1.74 -3.44 4.90
N GLY A 143 2.77 -4.09 4.35
CA GLY A 143 3.18 -4.00 2.96
C GLY A 143 3.14 -5.34 2.24
N SER A 144 2.77 -5.32 0.97
CA SER A 144 2.80 -6.53 0.16
C SER A 144 3.18 -6.25 -1.29
N LYS A 145 3.92 -7.19 -1.89
CA LYS A 145 4.45 -7.02 -3.25
C LYS A 145 3.43 -7.51 -4.27
N PHE A 146 3.18 -6.66 -5.28
CA PHE A 146 2.34 -6.95 -6.45
C PHE A 146 3.18 -6.83 -7.70
N ARG A 147 3.10 -7.81 -8.59
CA ARG A 147 3.87 -7.82 -9.84
C ARG A 147 3.47 -6.65 -10.73
N ALA A 148 4.47 -6.02 -11.32
CA ALA A 148 4.28 -5.02 -12.36
C ALA A 148 3.89 -5.67 -13.71
N VAL A 149 3.56 -4.83 -14.69
CA VAL A 149 3.29 -5.27 -16.06
C VAL A 149 4.59 -5.60 -16.79
N SER A 150 5.66 -4.87 -16.51
CA SER A 150 6.99 -5.05 -17.13
C SER A 150 7.53 -6.47 -16.97
N SER A 151 8.20 -6.94 -18.01
CA SER A 151 8.89 -8.23 -18.00
C SER A 151 10.23 -8.14 -17.26
N VAL A 152 10.75 -9.29 -16.83
CA VAL A 152 12.08 -9.39 -16.21
C VAL A 152 13.17 -8.86 -17.16
N SER A 153 13.12 -9.24 -18.45
CA SER A 153 14.08 -8.80 -19.45
C SER A 153 14.08 -7.29 -19.65
N SER A 154 12.89 -6.67 -19.75
CA SER A 154 12.76 -5.22 -19.91
C SER A 154 13.37 -4.43 -18.74
N VAL A 155 13.17 -4.88 -17.50
CA VAL A 155 13.75 -4.22 -16.33
C VAL A 155 15.27 -4.46 -16.22
N GLN A 156 15.75 -5.64 -16.60
CA GLN A 156 17.19 -5.93 -16.65
C GLN A 156 17.90 -5.09 -17.70
N GLU A 157 17.32 -4.93 -18.89
CA GLU A 157 17.86 -4.07 -19.94
C GLU A 157 17.95 -2.61 -19.49
N ARG A 158 16.91 -2.09 -18.83
CA ARG A 158 16.93 -0.74 -18.26
C ARG A 158 18.04 -0.59 -17.25
N ALA A 159 18.15 -1.48 -16.28
CA ALA A 159 19.20 -1.44 -15.26
C ALA A 159 20.64 -1.58 -15.84
N ALA A 160 20.80 -2.25 -16.97
CA ALA A 160 22.08 -2.30 -17.66
C ALA A 160 22.42 -0.96 -18.32
N VAL A 161 21.43 -0.30 -18.93
CA VAL A 161 21.60 1.04 -19.53
C VAL A 161 21.88 2.10 -18.46
N GLU A 162 21.16 2.07 -17.33
CA GLU A 162 21.39 2.98 -16.20
C GLU A 162 22.84 2.86 -15.67
N ARG A 163 23.32 1.63 -15.43
CA ARG A 163 24.72 1.40 -15.00
C ARG A 163 25.75 1.88 -16.02
N TYR A 164 25.45 1.70 -17.30
CA TYR A 164 26.31 2.21 -18.36
C TYR A 164 26.41 3.74 -18.33
N LEU A 165 25.29 4.44 -18.18
CA LEU A 165 25.27 5.90 -18.08
C LEU A 165 25.96 6.40 -16.80
N GLU A 166 25.74 5.75 -15.65
CA GLU A 166 26.47 6.06 -14.41
C GLU A 166 27.98 5.90 -14.58
N SER A 167 28.45 4.86 -15.30
CA SER A 167 29.87 4.67 -15.57
C SER A 167 30.46 5.80 -16.42
N LEU A 168 29.70 6.35 -17.35
CA LEU A 168 30.12 7.50 -18.16
C LEU A 168 30.19 8.79 -17.34
N GLU A 169 29.23 9.05 -16.44
CA GLU A 169 29.26 10.21 -15.55
C GLU A 169 30.46 10.19 -14.59
N ILE A 170 30.90 9.00 -14.19
CA ILE A 170 32.12 8.81 -13.38
C ILE A 170 33.37 9.12 -14.22
N ALA A 171 33.42 8.63 -15.45
CA ALA A 171 34.55 8.88 -16.37
C ALA A 171 34.68 10.38 -16.74
N ASP A 172 33.53 11.07 -16.93
CA ASP A 172 33.53 12.53 -17.20
C ASP A 172 34.08 13.35 -16.03
N ARG A 173 33.96 12.88 -14.80
CA ARG A 173 34.53 13.53 -13.60
C ARG A 173 36.06 13.37 -13.50
N GLU A 174 36.63 12.39 -14.21
CA GLU A 174 38.06 12.07 -14.21
C GLU A 174 38.83 12.67 -15.38
N ASP A 175 38.31 13.74 -16.06
CA ASP A 175 38.94 14.52 -17.13
C ASP A 175 39.31 13.76 -18.42
N GLU A 176 38.60 12.71 -18.77
CA GLU A 176 38.71 12.12 -20.11
C GLU A 176 37.74 12.81 -21.10
N PRO A 177 38.20 13.16 -22.34
CA PRO A 177 37.35 13.86 -23.32
C PRO A 177 36.18 12.98 -23.74
N VAL A 178 34.94 13.42 -23.46
CA VAL A 178 33.70 12.77 -23.88
C VAL A 178 33.61 12.82 -25.40
N VAL A 179 33.78 11.71 -26.03
CA VAL A 179 33.36 11.51 -27.43
C VAL A 179 31.83 11.49 -27.42
N GLU A 180 31.19 12.39 -28.16
CA GLU A 180 29.74 12.32 -28.44
C GLU A 180 29.42 10.91 -28.99
N ASN A 181 28.99 10.06 -28.12
CA ASN A 181 28.83 8.66 -28.45
C ASN A 181 27.37 8.40 -28.83
N SER A 182 27.13 8.07 -30.09
CA SER A 182 25.81 7.65 -30.59
C SER A 182 25.17 6.55 -29.71
N ALA A 183 25.98 5.77 -28.99
CA ALA A 183 25.55 4.79 -28.02
C ALA A 183 24.91 5.43 -26.77
N VAL A 184 25.39 6.59 -26.30
CA VAL A 184 24.78 7.32 -25.16
C VAL A 184 23.43 7.88 -25.56
N ALA A 185 23.32 8.47 -26.75
CA ALA A 185 22.04 8.97 -27.26
C ALA A 185 21.00 7.84 -27.41
N ALA A 186 21.42 6.69 -27.95
CA ALA A 186 20.57 5.51 -28.07
C ALA A 186 20.17 4.93 -26.70
N ALA A 187 21.07 4.92 -25.72
CA ALA A 187 20.81 4.49 -24.36
C ALA A 187 19.79 5.42 -23.66
N LEU A 188 19.95 6.73 -23.77
CA LEU A 188 19.01 7.72 -23.24
C LEU A 188 17.63 7.60 -23.88
N GLU A 189 17.55 7.41 -25.19
CA GLU A 189 16.28 7.18 -25.88
C GLU A 189 15.59 5.90 -25.40
N LYS A 190 16.34 4.82 -25.18
CA LYS A 190 15.83 3.56 -24.63
C LYS A 190 15.31 3.74 -23.22
N LEU A 191 15.96 4.54 -22.36
CA LEU A 191 15.45 4.87 -21.03
C LEU A 191 14.17 5.69 -21.07
N ARG A 192 14.12 6.74 -21.92
CA ARG A 192 12.96 7.60 -22.09
C ARG A 192 11.74 6.84 -22.61
N SER A 193 11.95 5.84 -23.46
CA SER A 193 10.89 4.99 -24.01
C SER A 193 10.41 3.89 -23.07
N HIS A 194 11.05 3.71 -21.89
CA HIS A 194 10.63 2.70 -20.93
C HIS A 194 9.30 3.09 -20.27
N LEU A 195 8.30 2.22 -20.42
CA LEU A 195 6.92 2.51 -20.01
C LEU A 195 6.67 2.44 -18.49
N GLU A 196 7.60 1.90 -17.72
CA GLU A 196 7.55 1.79 -16.25
C GLU A 196 8.93 2.04 -15.65
N PRO A 197 9.42 3.30 -15.66
CA PRO A 197 10.76 3.64 -15.18
C PRO A 197 10.93 3.39 -13.67
N GLU A 198 9.85 3.42 -12.89
CA GLU A 198 9.88 3.27 -11.43
C GLU A 198 9.95 1.80 -10.99
N VAL A 199 9.70 0.83 -11.90
CA VAL A 199 9.65 -0.58 -11.53
C VAL A 199 11.03 -1.10 -11.20
N GLY A 200 11.18 -1.65 -9.99
CA GLY A 200 12.38 -2.35 -9.53
C GLY A 200 12.14 -3.84 -9.29
N PHE A 201 13.23 -4.59 -9.07
CA PHE A 201 13.14 -5.97 -8.61
C PHE A 201 12.83 -6.02 -7.12
N MET A 202 11.81 -6.76 -6.77
CA MET A 202 11.41 -6.99 -5.38
C MET A 202 11.28 -8.48 -5.09
N LYS A 203 11.58 -8.88 -3.85
CA LYS A 203 11.39 -10.25 -3.39
C LYS A 203 9.90 -10.52 -3.24
N THR A 204 9.38 -11.42 -4.06
CA THR A 204 8.00 -11.93 -4.01
C THR A 204 7.98 -13.38 -3.55
N THR A 205 6.78 -13.96 -3.38
CA THR A 205 6.61 -15.41 -3.11
C THR A 205 7.10 -16.29 -4.26
N GLN A 206 7.24 -15.72 -5.47
CA GLN A 206 7.71 -16.41 -6.67
C GLN A 206 9.19 -16.08 -7.03
N GLY A 207 9.93 -15.44 -6.11
CA GLY A 207 11.31 -15.02 -6.32
C GLY A 207 11.46 -13.50 -6.56
N MET A 208 12.61 -13.12 -7.14
CA MET A 208 12.89 -11.71 -7.49
C MET A 208 12.20 -11.36 -8.80
N LEU A 209 11.20 -10.50 -8.73
CA LEU A 209 10.38 -10.11 -9.88
C LEU A 209 10.18 -8.60 -9.94
N PRO A 210 9.95 -8.02 -11.15
CA PRO A 210 9.47 -6.65 -11.29
C PRO A 210 8.15 -6.47 -10.53
N ALA A 211 8.14 -5.57 -9.55
CA ALA A 211 7.00 -5.40 -8.66
C ALA A 211 6.94 -4.00 -8.07
N PHE A 212 5.77 -3.65 -7.56
CA PHE A 212 5.55 -2.52 -6.67
C PHE A 212 5.23 -3.02 -5.26
N ASN A 213 5.51 -2.19 -4.28
CA ASN A 213 5.18 -2.42 -2.89
C ASN A 213 3.87 -1.69 -2.54
N VAL A 214 2.84 -2.46 -2.26
CA VAL A 214 1.54 -1.94 -1.84
C VAL A 214 1.51 -1.87 -0.33
N GLN A 215 1.32 -0.69 0.21
CA GLN A 215 1.15 -0.39 1.63
C GLN A 215 -0.32 -0.20 1.94
N THR A 216 -0.81 -0.74 3.04
CA THR A 216 -2.18 -0.53 3.53
C THR A 216 -2.18 -0.17 5.00
N ALA A 217 -3.08 0.76 5.37
CA ALA A 217 -3.43 1.06 6.74
C ALA A 217 -4.87 0.58 6.98
N VAL A 218 -5.06 -0.31 7.92
CA VAL A 218 -6.31 -1.03 8.16
C VAL A 218 -6.81 -0.75 9.58
N ASP A 219 -8.06 -0.31 9.70
CA ASP A 219 -8.72 -0.16 11.00
C ASP A 219 -8.91 -1.52 11.67
N ALA A 220 -8.52 -1.63 12.93
CA ALA A 220 -8.48 -2.91 13.63
C ALA A 220 -9.86 -3.41 14.10
N GLU A 221 -10.87 -2.56 14.15
CA GLU A 221 -12.20 -2.94 14.63
C GLU A 221 -12.89 -3.91 13.65
N HIS A 222 -13.03 -3.48 12.40
CA HIS A 222 -13.74 -4.25 11.39
C HIS A 222 -12.91 -4.62 10.16
N GLY A 223 -11.61 -4.29 10.14
CA GLY A 223 -10.72 -4.65 9.05
C GLY A 223 -10.96 -3.87 7.76
N LEU A 224 -11.47 -2.64 7.84
CA LEU A 224 -11.62 -1.74 6.71
C LEU A 224 -10.29 -1.02 6.41
N ILE A 225 -9.95 -0.90 5.14
CA ILE A 225 -8.75 -0.20 4.70
C ILE A 225 -9.05 1.31 4.71
N VAL A 226 -8.34 2.06 5.55
CA VAL A 226 -8.50 3.51 5.71
C VAL A 226 -7.57 4.30 4.78
N ALA A 227 -6.38 3.77 4.49
CA ALA A 227 -5.46 4.36 3.54
C ALA A 227 -4.66 3.28 2.81
N GLN A 228 -4.19 3.60 1.60
CA GLN A 228 -3.31 2.74 0.82
C GLN A 228 -2.32 3.58 0.00
N GLN A 229 -1.15 3.03 -0.25
CA GLN A 229 -0.15 3.62 -1.15
C GLN A 229 0.50 2.52 -1.98
N VAL A 230 0.87 2.85 -3.22
CA VAL A 230 1.74 2.02 -4.05
C VAL A 230 3.06 2.76 -4.20
N ILE A 231 4.15 2.11 -3.84
CA ILE A 231 5.50 2.66 -3.87
C ILE A 231 6.46 1.73 -4.63
N ASP A 232 7.56 2.28 -5.09
CA ASP A 232 8.64 1.60 -5.79
C ASP A 232 9.77 1.12 -4.87
N GLU A 233 9.75 1.50 -3.59
CA GLU A 233 10.73 1.07 -2.61
C GLU A 233 10.53 -0.41 -2.22
N PRO A 234 11.60 -1.25 -2.29
CA PRO A 234 11.48 -2.69 -2.02
C PRO A 234 11.31 -3.04 -0.53
N ASN A 235 11.61 -2.10 0.38
CA ASN A 235 11.51 -2.28 1.83
C ASN A 235 10.55 -1.26 2.47
N ASP A 236 10.12 -1.55 3.70
CA ASP A 236 9.07 -0.80 4.39
C ASP A 236 9.61 0.24 5.39
N LYS A 237 10.95 0.41 5.46
CA LYS A 237 11.63 1.24 6.48
C LYS A 237 11.24 2.70 6.51
N ARG A 238 10.77 3.24 5.39
CA ARG A 238 10.33 4.63 5.25
C ARG A 238 8.82 4.80 5.17
N SER A 239 8.05 3.71 5.24
CA SER A 239 6.61 3.73 5.01
C SER A 239 5.77 3.95 6.27
N LEU A 240 6.35 3.84 7.48
CA LEU A 240 5.59 3.96 8.72
C LEU A 240 4.90 5.32 8.86
N LEU A 241 5.68 6.41 8.81
CA LEU A 241 5.14 7.76 8.95
C LEU A 241 4.18 8.13 7.82
N PRO A 242 4.53 7.99 6.52
CA PRO A 242 3.61 8.35 5.43
C PRO A 242 2.28 7.61 5.49
N MET A 243 2.29 6.32 5.84
CA MET A 243 1.07 5.53 5.97
C MET A 243 0.25 5.91 7.19
N ALA A 244 0.90 6.21 8.32
CA ALA A 244 0.23 6.64 9.53
C ALA A 244 -0.41 8.04 9.36
N GLU A 245 0.25 8.96 8.69
CA GLU A 245 -0.28 10.28 8.32
C GLU A 245 -1.47 10.17 7.36
N ALA A 246 -1.34 9.33 6.33
CA ALA A 246 -2.43 9.08 5.39
C ALA A 246 -3.67 8.50 6.11
N ALA A 247 -3.46 7.60 7.06
CA ALA A 247 -4.54 7.08 7.90
C ALA A 247 -5.16 8.18 8.79
N GLN A 248 -4.33 8.97 9.48
CA GLN A 248 -4.79 10.08 10.32
C GLN A 248 -5.59 11.11 9.51
N GLN A 249 -5.12 11.46 8.33
CA GLN A 249 -5.81 12.37 7.41
C GLN A 249 -7.17 11.80 6.96
N ALA A 250 -7.23 10.52 6.61
CA ALA A 250 -8.47 9.86 6.20
C ALA A 250 -9.50 9.78 7.35
N LEU A 251 -9.01 9.70 8.59
CA LEU A 251 -9.83 9.71 9.79
C LEU A 251 -10.29 11.12 10.21
N GLY A 252 -9.64 12.20 9.72
CA GLY A 252 -9.97 13.60 10.03
C GLY A 252 -9.51 14.06 11.41
N GLU A 253 -9.66 15.37 11.67
CA GLU A 253 -9.05 16.07 12.82
C GLU A 253 -9.57 15.67 14.21
N SER A 254 -10.68 14.97 14.32
CA SER A 254 -11.28 14.60 15.62
C SER A 254 -10.55 13.48 16.37
N THR A 255 -9.46 12.92 15.79
CA THR A 255 -8.70 11.84 16.41
C THR A 255 -7.47 12.40 17.11
N SER A 256 -7.52 12.56 18.42
CA SER A 256 -6.46 13.19 19.24
C SER A 256 -5.14 12.39 19.25
N SER A 257 -5.21 11.07 19.15
CA SER A 257 -4.05 10.18 18.98
C SER A 257 -4.49 8.86 18.36
N ILE A 258 -3.67 8.31 17.48
CA ILE A 258 -3.89 6.98 16.89
C ILE A 258 -2.76 6.03 17.30
N HIS A 259 -3.13 4.79 17.59
CA HIS A 259 -2.18 3.70 17.81
C HIS A 259 -1.91 2.99 16.48
N VAL A 260 -0.64 2.90 16.10
CA VAL A 260 -0.23 2.29 14.83
C VAL A 260 0.61 1.05 15.08
N VAL A 261 0.14 -0.11 14.67
CA VAL A 261 0.86 -1.38 14.79
C VAL A 261 1.45 -1.79 13.44
N ALA A 262 2.76 -2.13 13.42
CA ALA A 262 3.44 -2.62 12.23
C ALA A 262 4.48 -3.69 12.57
N ASP A 263 5.03 -4.36 11.56
CA ASP A 263 6.06 -5.38 11.79
C ASP A 263 7.47 -4.78 11.96
N THR A 264 8.43 -5.65 12.22
CA THR A 264 9.85 -5.27 12.42
C THR A 264 10.46 -4.57 11.18
N GLY A 265 9.92 -4.78 9.97
CA GLY A 265 10.35 -4.14 8.73
C GLY A 265 10.22 -2.62 8.76
N TYR A 266 9.30 -2.10 9.57
CA TYR A 266 9.06 -0.66 9.77
C TYR A 266 9.90 -0.04 10.89
N SER A 267 10.74 -0.82 11.57
CA SER A 267 11.54 -0.32 12.70
C SER A 267 12.56 0.74 12.25
N ASN A 268 12.28 2.00 12.57
CA ASN A 268 13.10 3.15 12.21
C ASN A 268 12.94 4.27 13.24
N GLY A 269 14.04 4.67 13.91
CA GLY A 269 13.99 5.67 14.98
C GLY A 269 13.59 7.07 14.54
N GLU A 270 13.93 7.49 13.32
CA GLU A 270 13.53 8.77 12.74
C GLU A 270 12.03 8.82 12.51
N GLN A 271 11.49 7.75 11.91
CA GLN A 271 10.05 7.60 11.68
C GLN A 271 9.28 7.54 13.01
N ALA A 272 9.82 6.84 14.01
CA ALA A 272 9.22 6.76 15.33
C ALA A 272 9.11 8.14 16.01
N ALA A 273 10.20 8.92 15.98
CA ALA A 273 10.20 10.28 16.53
C ALA A 273 9.23 11.22 15.80
N ALA A 274 9.19 11.12 14.46
CA ALA A 274 8.29 11.92 13.65
C ALA A 274 6.81 11.55 13.88
N CYS A 275 6.48 10.26 14.07
CA CYS A 275 5.14 9.83 14.45
C CYS A 275 4.72 10.44 15.79
N GLU A 276 5.57 10.31 16.82
CA GLU A 276 5.28 10.86 18.16
C GLU A 276 5.04 12.37 18.15
N SER A 277 5.81 13.13 17.35
CA SER A 277 5.63 14.59 17.24
C SER A 277 4.27 15.00 16.63
N LYS A 278 3.59 14.07 15.96
CA LYS A 278 2.26 14.24 15.34
C LYS A 278 1.13 13.58 16.13
N GLY A 279 1.39 13.15 17.34
CA GLY A 279 0.40 12.45 18.18
C GLY A 279 0.10 11.02 17.72
N ILE A 280 0.94 10.43 16.88
CA ILE A 280 0.83 9.05 16.42
C ILE A 280 1.69 8.17 17.32
N LEU A 281 1.11 7.10 17.88
CA LEU A 281 1.79 6.18 18.79
C LEU A 281 2.15 4.87 18.06
N PRO A 282 3.39 4.75 17.54
CA PRO A 282 3.79 3.53 16.84
C PRO A 282 4.13 2.40 17.83
N HIS A 283 3.72 1.18 17.47
CA HIS A 283 3.99 -0.08 18.14
C HIS A 283 4.69 -1.01 17.17
N VAL A 284 6.01 -0.93 17.08
CA VAL A 284 6.83 -1.71 16.15
C VAL A 284 7.91 -2.45 16.90
N PRO A 285 8.06 -3.78 16.74
CA PRO A 285 9.08 -4.54 17.43
C PRO A 285 10.49 -4.09 17.05
N ALA A 286 11.43 -4.25 17.97
CA ALA A 286 12.83 -4.00 17.70
C ALA A 286 13.33 -4.87 16.54
N GLN A 287 14.03 -4.27 15.61
CA GLN A 287 14.91 -5.02 14.74
C GLN A 287 16.06 -5.54 15.61
N ARG A 288 16.08 -6.83 15.90
CA ARG A 288 17.14 -7.45 16.70
C ARG A 288 18.45 -7.26 15.97
N GLY A 289 19.26 -6.31 16.46
CA GLY A 289 20.64 -6.12 16.00
C GLY A 289 21.48 -7.28 16.49
N VAL A 290 21.62 -8.31 15.68
CA VAL A 290 22.59 -9.37 15.93
C VAL A 290 23.97 -8.75 15.75
N ASN A 291 24.87 -8.92 16.74
CA ASN A 291 26.26 -8.59 16.54
C ASN A 291 26.82 -9.57 15.49
N THR A 292 27.07 -9.07 14.29
CA THR A 292 27.58 -9.89 13.16
C THR A 292 29.03 -10.31 13.31
N GLN A 293 29.72 -9.83 14.36
CA GLN A 293 31.08 -10.28 14.69
C GLN A 293 31.03 -11.53 15.57
N GLY A 294 31.90 -12.48 15.31
CA GLY A 294 32.08 -13.67 16.16
C GLY A 294 30.89 -14.63 16.20
N ASP A 295 30.24 -14.89 15.06
CA ASP A 295 29.15 -15.86 14.92
C ASP A 295 27.98 -15.68 15.92
N GLY A 296 27.71 -14.43 16.32
CA GLY A 296 26.63 -14.11 17.23
C GLY A 296 26.93 -14.42 18.72
N LYS A 297 28.14 -14.82 19.05
CA LYS A 297 28.56 -15.12 20.44
C LYS A 297 29.02 -13.91 21.22
N LEU A 298 29.22 -12.77 20.56
CA LEU A 298 29.65 -11.53 21.24
C LEU A 298 28.46 -10.75 21.77
N PHE A 299 28.66 -10.05 22.86
CA PHE A 299 27.65 -9.16 23.43
C PHE A 299 27.03 -8.27 22.35
N ASP A 300 25.73 -8.29 22.25
CA ASP A 300 24.99 -7.35 21.41
C ASP A 300 24.87 -5.98 22.10
N ARG A 301 24.15 -5.06 21.48
CA ARG A 301 23.99 -3.71 22.01
C ARG A 301 23.20 -3.66 23.30
N THR A 302 22.28 -4.60 23.55
CA THR A 302 21.42 -4.63 24.74
C THR A 302 22.19 -4.85 26.02
N ALA A 303 23.38 -5.43 25.94
CA ALA A 303 24.29 -5.59 27.07
C ALA A 303 24.99 -4.29 27.50
N PHE A 304 24.78 -3.17 26.78
CA PHE A 304 25.39 -1.88 27.05
C PHE A 304 24.34 -0.86 27.50
N HIS A 305 24.52 -0.26 28.67
CA HIS A 305 23.56 0.68 29.25
C HIS A 305 23.95 2.14 28.97
N TYR A 306 23.02 2.89 28.37
CA TYR A 306 23.22 4.31 28.14
C TYR A 306 23.01 5.12 29.41
N GLN A 307 23.96 6.01 29.71
CA GLN A 307 23.91 6.96 30.81
C GLN A 307 23.63 8.35 30.23
N GLU A 308 22.42 8.84 30.43
CA GLU A 308 21.94 10.07 29.79
C GLU A 308 22.68 11.31 30.31
N GLN A 309 22.86 11.42 31.64
CA GLN A 309 23.51 12.58 32.27
C GLN A 309 24.95 12.80 31.81
N SER A 310 25.70 11.74 31.53
CA SER A 310 27.09 11.81 31.10
C SER A 310 27.27 11.62 29.57
N ASN A 311 26.20 11.30 28.83
CA ASN A 311 26.23 10.90 27.42
C ASN A 311 27.29 9.82 27.16
N THR A 312 27.26 8.75 27.94
CA THR A 312 28.20 7.63 27.85
C THR A 312 27.46 6.30 27.82
N MET A 313 28.17 5.23 27.45
CA MET A 313 27.68 3.86 27.55
C MET A 313 28.48 3.06 28.58
N LEU A 314 27.78 2.33 29.44
CA LEU A 314 28.40 1.40 30.38
C LEU A 314 28.42 0.00 29.76
N CYS A 315 29.60 -0.64 29.71
CA CYS A 315 29.73 -2.00 29.19
C CYS A 315 29.44 -3.07 30.27
N PRO A 316 29.24 -4.35 29.89
CA PRO A 316 29.00 -5.43 30.85
C PRO A 316 30.10 -5.61 31.94
N ALA A 317 31.33 -5.18 31.67
CA ALA A 317 32.42 -5.18 32.61
C ALA A 317 32.48 -3.90 33.48
N GLY A 318 31.46 -3.03 33.44
CA GLY A 318 31.40 -1.80 34.26
C GLY A 318 32.26 -0.64 33.73
N HIS A 319 32.87 -0.75 32.55
CA HIS A 319 33.69 0.34 32.01
C HIS A 319 32.88 1.27 31.08
N THR A 320 33.23 2.55 31.12
CA THR A 320 32.57 3.61 30.36
C THR A 320 33.12 3.73 28.94
N LEU A 321 32.25 3.67 27.93
CA LEU A 321 32.52 4.06 26.55
C LEU A 321 32.11 5.53 26.39
N ARG A 322 32.97 6.34 25.76
CA ARG A 322 32.73 7.77 25.52
C ARG A 322 32.27 8.01 24.12
N SER A 323 31.47 9.04 23.91
CA SER A 323 31.07 9.48 22.56
C SER A 323 32.29 9.94 21.78
N ASP A 324 32.43 9.43 20.56
CA ASP A 324 33.49 9.77 19.58
C ASP A 324 32.91 10.55 18.38
N GLY A 325 31.72 11.11 18.55
CA GLY A 325 31.07 11.90 17.51
C GLY A 325 29.86 11.20 16.89
N ARG A 326 29.40 11.81 15.79
CA ARG A 326 28.22 11.36 15.04
C ARG A 326 28.63 10.93 13.64
N ASN A 327 28.11 9.79 13.20
CA ASN A 327 28.23 9.33 11.82
C ASN A 327 26.81 9.11 11.28
N GLY A 328 26.34 10.04 10.46
CA GLY A 328 24.97 10.05 9.95
C GLY A 328 23.93 10.07 11.08
N ARG A 329 23.11 9.01 11.18
CA ARG A 329 22.04 8.84 12.19
C ARG A 329 22.50 8.14 13.46
N ALA A 330 23.79 7.83 13.60
CA ALA A 330 24.33 7.12 14.74
C ALA A 330 25.34 7.97 15.51
N ILE A 331 25.22 7.95 16.85
CA ILE A 331 26.24 8.41 17.78
C ILE A 331 27.14 7.21 18.07
N ILE A 332 28.45 7.40 17.94
CA ILE A 332 29.45 6.34 18.13
C ILE A 332 30.02 6.44 19.53
N TYR A 333 30.06 5.35 20.27
CA TYR A 333 30.67 5.24 21.59
C TYR A 333 31.85 4.27 21.53
N LEU A 334 33.01 4.68 22.02
CA LEU A 334 34.23 3.91 21.95
C LEU A 334 34.76 3.59 23.37
N GLY A 335 35.10 2.32 23.57
CA GLY A 335 35.92 1.91 24.71
C GLY A 335 37.38 2.34 24.54
N ARG A 336 38.11 2.50 25.65
CA ARG A 336 39.53 2.74 25.60
C ARG A 336 40.29 1.45 25.29
N ALA A 337 41.20 1.45 24.29
CA ALA A 337 41.91 0.25 23.84
C ALA A 337 42.68 -0.45 24.98
N LYS A 338 43.38 0.30 25.85
CA LYS A 338 44.08 -0.26 27.02
C LYS A 338 43.15 -1.00 27.98
N VAL A 339 41.93 -0.43 28.25
CA VAL A 339 40.93 -1.01 29.13
C VAL A 339 40.31 -2.27 28.49
N CYS A 340 39.92 -2.18 27.22
CA CYS A 340 39.38 -3.33 26.51
C CYS A 340 40.41 -4.46 26.31
N GLY A 341 41.70 -4.11 26.15
CA GLY A 341 42.80 -5.07 26.02
C GLY A 341 43.01 -5.94 27.25
N ALA A 342 42.88 -5.34 28.44
CA ALA A 342 43.02 -6.03 29.73
C ALA A 342 41.71 -6.60 30.31
N CYS A 343 40.59 -6.46 29.59
CA CYS A 343 39.27 -6.88 30.06
C CYS A 343 39.10 -8.40 30.02
N THR A 344 38.63 -8.99 31.11
CA THR A 344 38.36 -10.42 31.25
C THR A 344 37.22 -10.88 30.30
N LEU A 345 36.29 -9.99 29.98
CA LEU A 345 35.16 -10.26 29.05
C LEU A 345 35.50 -9.94 27.59
N LYS A 346 36.73 -9.64 27.21
CA LYS A 346 37.11 -9.22 25.87
C LYS A 346 36.70 -10.25 24.82
N SER A 347 36.94 -11.52 25.08
CA SER A 347 36.60 -12.63 24.14
C SER A 347 35.10 -12.76 23.83
N GLN A 348 34.26 -12.32 24.75
CA GLN A 348 32.80 -12.28 24.63
C GLN A 348 32.30 -10.92 24.13
N CYS A 349 33.18 -9.92 23.93
CA CYS A 349 32.77 -8.53 23.67
C CYS A 349 33.19 -8.06 22.27
N THR A 350 34.47 -8.24 21.88
CA THR A 350 34.97 -7.71 20.62
C THR A 350 36.23 -8.44 20.16
N LEU A 351 36.34 -8.66 18.84
CA LEU A 351 37.53 -9.18 18.17
C LEU A 351 38.58 -8.06 17.93
N GLY A 352 38.18 -6.80 18.01
CA GLY A 352 39.05 -5.67 17.75
C GLY A 352 39.85 -5.22 18.98
N SER A 353 40.66 -4.16 18.82
CA SER A 353 41.43 -3.55 19.93
C SER A 353 40.54 -2.91 20.98
N ARG A 354 39.36 -2.43 20.62
CA ARG A 354 38.36 -1.81 21.50
C ARG A 354 36.94 -2.09 21.02
N ARG A 355 35.98 -2.01 21.94
CA ARG A 355 34.56 -2.10 21.60
C ARG A 355 34.05 -0.78 21.07
N THR A 356 33.25 -0.84 19.96
CA THR A 356 32.47 0.24 19.41
C THR A 356 30.99 -0.09 19.57
N VAL A 357 30.20 0.87 20.08
CA VAL A 357 28.74 0.74 20.15
C VAL A 357 28.11 1.93 19.42
N LYS A 358 27.13 1.68 18.59
CA LYS A 358 26.38 2.71 17.87
C LYS A 358 25.02 2.88 18.53
N ARG A 359 24.60 4.11 18.77
CA ARG A 359 23.27 4.49 19.28
C ARG A 359 22.58 5.40 18.26
N HIS A 360 21.33 5.16 17.97
CA HIS A 360 20.57 6.02 17.08
C HIS A 360 20.33 7.40 17.70
N VAL A 361 20.29 8.49 16.90
CA VAL A 361 20.03 9.84 17.41
C VAL A 361 18.64 9.97 18.05
N HIS A 362 17.65 9.21 17.54
CA HIS A 362 16.29 9.13 18.09
C HIS A 362 16.06 7.83 18.89
N GLU A 363 17.04 7.41 19.65
CA GLU A 363 16.99 6.16 20.40
C GLU A 363 15.84 6.11 21.41
N GLY A 364 15.54 7.22 22.08
CA GLY A 364 14.44 7.29 23.04
C GLY A 364 13.07 7.00 22.40
N ALA A 365 12.81 7.56 21.21
CA ALA A 365 11.58 7.27 20.47
C ALA A 365 11.53 5.81 19.99
N LEU A 366 12.67 5.29 19.50
CA LEU A 366 12.79 3.90 19.09
C LEU A 366 12.51 2.94 20.24
N GLN A 367 13.05 3.22 21.44
CA GLN A 367 12.83 2.42 22.63
C GLN A 367 11.36 2.44 23.07
N ARG A 368 10.75 3.61 23.19
CA ARG A 368 9.32 3.73 23.53
C ARG A 368 8.42 3.01 22.51
N MET A 369 8.73 3.10 21.22
CA MET A 369 8.02 2.38 20.16
C MET A 369 8.11 0.86 20.36
N GLN A 370 9.30 0.35 20.71
CA GLN A 370 9.55 -1.07 20.98
C GLN A 370 8.85 -1.54 22.26
N GLU A 371 8.86 -0.75 23.32
CA GLU A 371 8.16 -1.05 24.58
C GLU A 371 6.64 -1.15 24.38
N ARG A 372 6.07 -0.29 23.52
CA ARG A 372 4.65 -0.36 23.14
C ARG A 372 4.30 -1.58 22.29
N ALA A 373 5.26 -2.22 21.62
CA ALA A 373 5.06 -3.39 20.77
C ALA A 373 4.84 -4.68 21.59
N THR A 374 3.84 -4.68 22.45
CA THR A 374 3.49 -5.82 23.31
C THR A 374 3.02 -7.04 22.50
N PRO A 375 3.02 -8.26 23.07
CA PRO A 375 2.47 -9.44 22.41
C PRO A 375 1.02 -9.26 21.95
N ALA A 376 0.19 -8.56 22.74
CA ALA A 376 -1.20 -8.25 22.39
C ALA A 376 -1.30 -7.33 21.17
N ALA A 377 -0.47 -6.26 21.11
CA ALA A 377 -0.41 -5.36 19.96
C ALA A 377 0.03 -6.11 18.68
N MET A 378 0.99 -7.02 18.78
CA MET A 378 1.45 -7.84 17.65
C MET A 378 0.43 -8.90 17.23
N GLN A 379 -0.37 -9.42 18.14
CA GLN A 379 -1.49 -10.29 17.82
C GLN A 379 -2.60 -9.50 17.09
N LEU A 380 -2.92 -8.29 17.59
CA LEU A 380 -3.85 -7.39 16.93
C LEU A 380 -3.43 -7.12 15.48
N ARG A 381 -2.16 -6.73 15.27
CA ARG A 381 -1.59 -6.50 13.93
C ARG A 381 -1.85 -7.69 13.01
N ARG A 382 -1.44 -8.90 13.39
CA ARG A 382 -1.56 -10.09 12.54
C ARG A 382 -3.00 -10.33 12.10
N ARG A 383 -3.94 -10.39 13.04
CA ARG A 383 -5.36 -10.63 12.72
C ARG A 383 -5.98 -9.55 11.83
N THR A 384 -5.44 -8.30 11.86
CA THR A 384 -5.99 -7.17 11.12
C THR A 384 -5.50 -7.13 9.68
N VAL A 385 -4.20 -7.35 9.42
CA VAL A 385 -3.60 -7.09 8.08
C VAL A 385 -3.61 -8.31 7.15
N GLU A 386 -3.66 -9.53 7.68
CA GLU A 386 -3.56 -10.74 6.85
C GLU A 386 -4.79 -10.92 5.95
N HIS A 387 -5.98 -10.69 6.48
CA HIS A 387 -7.24 -10.86 5.75
C HIS A 387 -7.41 -9.88 4.57
N PRO A 388 -7.20 -8.55 4.71
CA PRO A 388 -7.30 -7.62 3.58
C PRO A 388 -6.38 -7.97 2.41
N PHE A 389 -5.11 -8.29 2.67
CA PHE A 389 -4.20 -8.68 1.59
C PHE A 389 -4.56 -10.00 0.92
N ALA A 390 -5.07 -10.97 1.67
CA ALA A 390 -5.55 -12.22 1.08
C ALA A 390 -6.72 -11.97 0.11
N ILE A 391 -7.70 -11.16 0.53
CA ILE A 391 -8.84 -10.81 -0.32
C ILE A 391 -8.41 -9.97 -1.54
N LEU A 392 -7.58 -8.93 -1.34
CA LEU A 392 -7.08 -8.12 -2.44
C LEU A 392 -6.36 -9.00 -3.48
N LYS A 393 -5.42 -9.84 -3.06
CA LYS A 393 -4.60 -10.64 -3.97
C LYS A 393 -5.40 -11.68 -4.74
N TYR A 394 -6.27 -12.42 -4.05
CA TYR A 394 -6.85 -13.64 -4.59
C TYR A 394 -8.33 -13.51 -4.94
N ALA A 395 -9.11 -12.73 -4.19
CA ALA A 395 -10.53 -12.55 -4.45
C ALA A 395 -10.83 -11.34 -5.36
N ILE A 396 -9.96 -10.34 -5.42
CA ILE A 396 -10.16 -9.12 -6.23
C ILE A 396 -9.23 -9.11 -7.44
N PHE A 397 -7.94 -9.29 -7.24
CA PHE A 397 -6.97 -9.33 -8.33
C PHE A 397 -6.94 -10.69 -9.05
N GLY A 398 -7.36 -11.78 -8.40
CA GLY A 398 -7.17 -13.16 -8.86
C GLY A 398 -5.73 -13.61 -8.75
N HIS A 399 -4.80 -12.76 -9.15
CA HIS A 399 -3.36 -12.88 -8.95
C HIS A 399 -2.78 -11.52 -8.58
N PRO A 400 -1.79 -11.43 -7.68
CA PRO A 400 -1.19 -10.17 -7.25
C PRO A 400 -0.33 -9.54 -8.34
N ARG A 401 -0.96 -9.14 -9.46
CA ARG A 401 -0.34 -8.50 -10.62
C ARG A 401 -1.21 -7.36 -11.12
N PHE A 402 -0.59 -6.21 -11.36
CA PHE A 402 -1.22 -5.06 -11.98
C PHE A 402 -1.47 -5.27 -13.48
N LEU A 403 -2.50 -4.61 -14.00
CA LEU A 403 -2.79 -4.52 -15.44
C LEU A 403 -2.36 -3.18 -16.00
N LEU A 404 -2.31 -2.13 -15.17
CA LEU A 404 -1.86 -0.82 -15.57
C LEU A 404 -0.36 -0.66 -15.33
N ARG A 405 0.26 0.15 -16.19
CA ARG A 405 1.67 0.50 -16.11
C ARG A 405 1.89 1.79 -15.35
N GLY A 406 3.10 1.89 -14.78
CA GLY A 406 3.58 3.05 -14.05
C GLY A 406 2.91 3.23 -12.69
N LEU A 407 3.53 4.03 -11.85
CA LEU A 407 3.10 4.22 -10.46
C LEU A 407 1.69 4.80 -10.36
N GLU A 408 1.35 5.77 -11.20
CA GLU A 408 0.02 6.39 -11.23
C GLU A 408 -1.08 5.41 -11.67
N GLY A 409 -0.77 4.57 -12.66
CA GLY A 409 -1.69 3.53 -13.11
C GLY A 409 -1.99 2.52 -12.02
N THR A 410 -0.95 2.03 -11.35
CA THR A 410 -1.08 1.04 -10.27
C THR A 410 -1.75 1.61 -9.03
N ARG A 411 -1.55 2.90 -8.70
CA ARG A 411 -2.28 3.61 -7.64
C ARG A 411 -3.78 3.66 -7.90
N SER A 412 -4.18 4.03 -9.11
CA SER A 412 -5.59 4.05 -9.51
C SER A 412 -6.23 2.65 -9.47
N GLU A 413 -5.49 1.63 -9.93
CA GLU A 413 -5.94 0.24 -9.88
C GLU A 413 -6.12 -0.24 -8.43
N MET A 414 -5.21 0.12 -7.53
CA MET A 414 -5.32 -0.20 -6.11
C MET A 414 -6.48 0.54 -5.43
N SER A 415 -6.74 1.80 -5.79
CA SER A 415 -7.88 2.56 -5.26
C SER A 415 -9.22 1.89 -5.57
N LEU A 416 -9.42 1.44 -6.82
CA LEU A 416 -10.61 0.66 -7.21
C LEU A 416 -10.73 -0.65 -6.44
N ALA A 417 -9.62 -1.38 -6.28
CA ALA A 417 -9.59 -2.62 -5.54
C ALA A 417 -9.91 -2.44 -4.05
N THR A 418 -9.39 -1.37 -3.45
CA THR A 418 -9.64 -1.03 -2.05
C THR A 418 -11.11 -0.61 -1.83
N MET A 419 -11.69 0.18 -2.73
CA MET A 419 -13.13 0.50 -2.67
C MET A 419 -13.99 -0.76 -2.77
N ALA A 420 -13.69 -1.65 -3.72
CA ALA A 420 -14.40 -2.91 -3.87
C ALA A 420 -14.29 -3.78 -2.61
N TYR A 421 -13.09 -3.88 -2.03
CA TYR A 421 -12.86 -4.57 -0.77
C TYR A 421 -13.71 -3.98 0.36
N ASN A 422 -13.65 -2.67 0.56
CA ASN A 422 -14.37 -1.98 1.63
C ASN A 422 -15.89 -2.13 1.47
N LEU A 423 -16.45 -1.93 0.27
CA LEU A 423 -17.88 -2.13 0.01
C LEU A 423 -18.32 -3.56 0.33
N LYS A 424 -17.57 -4.56 -0.11
CA LYS A 424 -17.86 -5.96 0.22
C LYS A 424 -17.78 -6.22 1.72
N ARG A 425 -16.80 -5.63 2.40
CA ARG A 425 -16.65 -5.78 3.85
C ARG A 425 -17.82 -5.14 4.60
N MET A 426 -18.22 -3.94 4.21
CA MET A 426 -19.37 -3.23 4.79
C MET A 426 -20.68 -4.00 4.55
N LEU A 427 -20.87 -4.52 3.33
CA LEU A 427 -22.01 -5.38 3.01
C LEU A 427 -22.08 -6.60 3.94
N ASN A 428 -20.96 -7.27 4.18
CA ASN A 428 -20.90 -8.44 5.06
C ASN A 428 -21.15 -8.09 6.54
N LEU A 429 -20.84 -6.86 6.96
CA LEU A 429 -21.02 -6.42 8.34
C LEU A 429 -22.45 -5.92 8.62
N MET A 430 -23.06 -5.23 7.67
CA MET A 430 -24.36 -4.56 7.86
C MET A 430 -25.53 -5.28 7.19
N GLY A 431 -25.26 -6.09 6.15
CA GLY A 431 -26.28 -6.58 5.22
C GLY A 431 -26.68 -5.53 4.17
N GLY A 432 -27.28 -5.98 3.05
CA GLY A 432 -27.57 -5.13 1.89
C GLY A 432 -28.60 -4.03 2.19
N ALA A 433 -29.72 -4.38 2.81
CA ALA A 433 -30.78 -3.45 3.11
C ALA A 433 -30.37 -2.33 4.07
N ALA A 434 -29.68 -2.68 5.18
CA ALA A 434 -29.21 -1.70 6.15
C ALA A 434 -28.15 -0.76 5.56
N LEU A 435 -27.22 -1.31 4.78
CA LEU A 435 -26.17 -0.51 4.13
C LEU A 435 -26.76 0.46 3.09
N ARG A 436 -27.73 0.03 2.28
CA ARG A 436 -28.44 0.92 1.33
C ARG A 436 -29.18 2.03 2.06
N THR A 437 -29.91 1.71 3.13
CA THR A 437 -30.61 2.71 3.94
C THR A 437 -29.62 3.74 4.49
N ALA A 438 -28.48 3.32 5.01
CA ALA A 438 -27.46 4.22 5.51
C ALA A 438 -26.83 5.09 4.39
N LEU A 439 -26.65 4.52 3.18
CA LEU A 439 -26.15 5.26 2.02
C LEU A 439 -27.16 6.29 1.48
N ALA A 440 -28.46 6.04 1.61
CA ALA A 440 -29.51 6.97 1.19
C ALA A 440 -29.72 8.17 2.15
N THR A 441 -29.34 8.01 3.42
CA THR A 441 -29.33 9.12 4.39
C THR A 441 -28.12 10.04 4.11
N ARG A 442 -28.38 11.32 3.81
CA ARG A 442 -27.33 12.32 3.54
C ARG A 442 -26.64 12.80 4.81
#